data_a50e403935f805626b6f7a7ab5debe65
#
_entry.id   a50e403935f805626b6f7a7ab5debe65
#
_cell.length_a   1.000
_cell.length_b   1.000
_cell.length_c   1.000
_cell.angle_alpha   90.00
_cell.angle_beta   90.00
_cell.angle_gamma   90.00
#
_symmetry.space_group_name_H-M   'P 1'
#
loop_
_entity.id
_entity.type
_entity.pdbx_description
1 polymer ?
#
loop_
_entity_poly.entity_id
_entity_poly.type
_entity_poly.pdbx_seq_one_letter_code
_entity_poly.pdbx_strand_id
1 'polypeptide(L)'
;MRMIHLNLITSFVSLLAWGSLAGAFHLDIYEPRVPPKLLEYLQDMDNPYPPSPERIEAGREIYFGKGLCVTCHSHDGKGVELPGHTPRDFTDPKWQDIRTDGEMMWVLRNGSPGTQMPVRVGKVISEEEGWNVIHF
;
A
#
# COMPACT_ATOMS: atom_id res chain seq x y z
N MET A 1 53.55 -32.78 -51.38
CA MET A 1 52.25 -32.10 -51.29
C MET A 1 51.58 -32.49 -49.97
N ARG A 2 51.65 -31.63 -48.96
CA ARG A 2 51.00 -31.84 -47.66
C ARG A 2 49.75 -30.95 -47.62
N MET A 3 48.58 -31.55 -47.58
CA MET A 3 47.30 -30.85 -47.40
C MET A 3 47.15 -30.49 -45.92
N ILE A 4 47.01 -29.20 -45.67
CA ILE A 4 46.72 -28.64 -44.32
C ILE A 4 45.20 -28.63 -44.22
N HIS A 5 44.65 -29.43 -43.29
CA HIS A 5 43.23 -29.37 -42.92
C HIS A 5 43.02 -28.21 -41.93
N LEU A 6 42.30 -27.21 -42.37
CA LEU A 6 41.89 -26.07 -41.56
C LEU A 6 40.62 -26.43 -40.79
N ASN A 7 40.74 -26.72 -39.52
CA ASN A 7 39.61 -26.95 -38.63
C ASN A 7 38.96 -25.59 -38.26
N LEU A 8 37.77 -25.38 -38.81
CA LEU A 8 36.90 -24.29 -38.40
C LEU A 8 36.23 -24.66 -37.07
N ILE A 9 36.71 -24.07 -35.98
CA ILE A 9 36.03 -24.13 -34.68
C ILE A 9 34.91 -23.11 -34.69
N THR A 10 33.69 -23.56 -34.92
CA THR A 10 32.51 -22.72 -34.74
C THR A 10 32.21 -22.55 -33.25
N SER A 11 32.61 -21.39 -32.71
CA SER A 11 32.23 -20.96 -31.37
C SER A 11 30.73 -20.68 -31.32
N PHE A 12 29.98 -21.56 -30.67
CA PHE A 12 28.60 -21.29 -30.28
C PHE A 12 28.60 -20.32 -29.11
N VAL A 13 28.36 -19.04 -29.38
CA VAL A 13 28.07 -18.06 -28.34
C VAL A 13 26.63 -18.28 -27.90
N SER A 14 26.44 -19.00 -26.81
CA SER A 14 25.14 -19.11 -26.13
C SER A 14 24.79 -17.76 -25.50
N LEU A 15 23.96 -16.98 -26.17
CA LEU A 15 23.28 -15.82 -25.58
C LEU A 15 22.31 -16.35 -24.53
N LEU A 16 22.75 -16.36 -23.26
CA LEU A 16 21.86 -16.49 -22.12
C LEU A 16 21.01 -15.21 -22.06
N ALA A 17 19.81 -15.30 -22.64
CA ALA A 17 18.78 -14.31 -22.44
C ALA A 17 18.41 -14.30 -20.96
N TRP A 18 18.95 -13.37 -20.18
CA TRP A 18 18.46 -13.04 -18.86
C TRP A 18 17.10 -12.36 -19.08
N GLY A 19 16.07 -13.19 -19.14
CA GLY A 19 14.70 -12.71 -19.02
C GLY A 19 14.57 -12.05 -17.67
N SER A 20 14.49 -10.72 -17.66
CA SER A 20 14.06 -9.96 -16.50
C SER A 20 12.65 -10.41 -16.15
N LEU A 21 12.52 -11.30 -15.16
CA LEU A 21 11.27 -11.54 -14.46
C LEU A 21 10.96 -10.28 -13.65
N ALA A 22 10.55 -9.22 -14.33
CA ALA A 22 9.79 -8.16 -13.71
C ALA A 22 8.41 -8.75 -13.37
N GLY A 23 8.36 -9.58 -12.35
CA GLY A 23 7.11 -9.98 -11.73
C GLY A 23 6.46 -8.70 -11.25
N ALA A 24 5.38 -8.26 -11.91
CA ALA A 24 4.48 -7.30 -11.33
C ALA A 24 4.01 -7.91 -10.01
N PHE A 25 4.52 -7.40 -8.91
CA PHE A 25 3.99 -7.73 -7.59
C PHE A 25 2.57 -7.16 -7.54
N HIS A 26 1.60 -7.94 -7.98
CA HIS A 26 0.21 -7.70 -7.63
C HIS A 26 0.08 -7.96 -6.13
N LEU A 27 0.26 -6.89 -5.36
CA LEU A 27 0.00 -6.95 -3.94
C LEU A 27 -1.48 -7.28 -3.77
N ASP A 28 -1.77 -8.43 -3.14
CA ASP A 28 -3.14 -8.79 -2.80
C ASP A 28 -3.73 -7.64 -1.96
N ILE A 29 -4.89 -7.15 -2.39
CA ILE A 29 -5.55 -6.03 -1.73
C ILE A 29 -6.04 -6.40 -0.33
N TYR A 30 -6.20 -7.67 -0.04
CA TYR A 30 -6.66 -8.18 1.26
C TYR A 30 -5.51 -8.60 2.19
N GLU A 31 -4.28 -8.65 1.69
CA GLU A 31 -3.14 -8.88 2.59
C GLU A 31 -2.87 -7.67 3.50
N PRO A 32 -2.56 -7.90 4.79
CA PRO A 32 -2.14 -6.85 5.71
C PRO A 32 -0.92 -6.09 5.18
N ARG A 33 -0.93 -4.77 5.30
CA ARG A 33 0.22 -3.92 4.92
C ARG A 33 1.22 -3.73 6.05
N VAL A 34 0.99 -4.38 7.16
CA VAL A 34 1.84 -4.33 8.36
C VAL A 34 2.86 -5.47 8.35
N PRO A 35 4.04 -5.29 8.96
CA PRO A 35 5.00 -6.37 9.11
C PRO A 35 4.39 -7.57 9.85
N PRO A 36 4.59 -8.81 9.41
CA PRO A 36 3.98 -9.99 10.03
C PRO A 36 4.22 -10.10 11.54
N LYS A 37 5.39 -9.69 12.01
CA LYS A 37 5.74 -9.69 13.45
C LYS A 37 4.94 -8.71 14.31
N LEU A 38 4.27 -7.73 13.70
CA LEU A 38 3.45 -6.73 14.38
C LEU A 38 1.95 -6.98 14.19
N LEU A 39 1.58 -7.95 13.35
CA LEU A 39 0.20 -8.13 12.92
C LEU A 39 -0.73 -8.41 14.10
N GLU A 40 -0.42 -9.39 14.93
CA GLU A 40 -1.22 -9.75 16.10
C GLU A 40 -1.39 -8.55 17.05
N TYR A 41 -0.29 -7.86 17.39
CA TYR A 41 -0.32 -6.68 18.23
C TYR A 41 -1.19 -5.56 17.66
N LEU A 42 -1.14 -5.34 16.35
CA LEU A 42 -1.91 -4.27 15.69
C LEU A 42 -3.37 -4.66 15.49
N GLN A 43 -3.67 -5.94 15.36
CA GLN A 43 -5.05 -6.44 15.29
C GLN A 43 -5.78 -6.31 16.64
N ASP A 44 -5.03 -6.42 17.73
CA ASP A 44 -5.54 -6.23 19.10
C ASP A 44 -5.54 -4.75 19.55
N MET A 45 -5.05 -3.84 18.70
CA MET A 45 -4.97 -2.42 19.04
C MET A 45 -6.29 -1.71 18.72
N ASP A 46 -7.01 -1.35 19.75
CA ASP A 46 -8.21 -0.53 19.66
C ASP A 46 -7.89 0.95 19.43
N ASN A 47 -8.84 1.66 18.83
CA ASN A 47 -8.82 3.12 18.80
C ASN A 47 -9.00 3.66 20.22
N PRO A 48 -8.04 4.44 20.76
CA PRO A 48 -8.12 4.94 22.14
C PRO A 48 -9.21 5.99 22.34
N TYR A 49 -9.82 6.43 21.26
CA TYR A 49 -10.90 7.42 21.29
C TYR A 49 -12.21 6.77 20.84
N PRO A 50 -13.22 6.65 21.74
CA PRO A 50 -14.51 6.09 21.34
C PRO A 50 -15.15 6.86 20.19
N PRO A 51 -15.86 6.19 19.26
CA PRO A 51 -16.53 6.88 18.17
C PRO A 51 -17.61 7.82 18.71
N SER A 52 -17.68 9.01 18.12
CA SER A 52 -18.76 9.98 18.37
C SER A 52 -19.03 10.76 17.09
N PRO A 53 -20.22 11.39 16.96
CA PRO A 53 -20.53 12.24 15.80
C PRO A 53 -19.46 13.34 15.58
N GLU A 54 -18.96 13.92 16.65
CA GLU A 54 -17.94 14.98 16.60
C GLU A 54 -16.59 14.47 16.08
N ARG A 55 -16.19 13.23 16.48
CA ARG A 55 -14.94 12.62 16.04
C ARG A 55 -15.03 12.16 14.58
N ILE A 56 -16.17 11.63 14.17
CA ILE A 56 -16.43 11.27 12.77
C ILE A 56 -16.37 12.53 11.90
N GLU A 57 -17.00 13.62 12.31
CA GLU A 57 -16.95 14.88 11.57
C GLU A 57 -15.53 15.47 11.54
N ALA A 58 -14.79 15.44 12.65
CA ALA A 58 -13.39 15.85 12.67
C ALA A 58 -12.54 14.98 11.70
N GLY A 59 -12.78 13.68 11.65
CA GLY A 59 -12.16 12.77 10.68
C GLY A 59 -12.49 13.15 9.24
N ARG A 60 -13.75 13.48 8.97
CA ARG A 60 -14.21 13.96 7.67
C ARG A 60 -13.49 15.24 7.25
N GLU A 61 -13.39 16.22 8.14
CA GLU A 61 -12.67 17.47 7.85
C GLU A 61 -11.20 17.23 7.52
N ILE A 62 -10.56 16.30 8.21
CA ILE A 62 -9.16 15.93 7.93
C ILE A 62 -9.04 15.22 6.59
N TYR A 63 -9.94 14.27 6.30
CA TYR A 63 -9.95 13.52 5.05
C TYR A 63 -10.04 14.45 3.82
N PHE A 64 -10.98 15.42 3.84
CA PHE A 64 -11.18 16.37 2.75
C PHE A 64 -10.23 17.56 2.79
N GLY A 65 -9.68 17.89 3.96
CA GLY A 65 -8.83 19.06 4.20
C GLY A 65 -7.35 18.71 4.24
N LYS A 66 -6.70 19.04 5.35
CA LYS A 66 -5.24 18.99 5.48
C LYS A 66 -4.65 17.58 5.33
N GLY A 67 -5.41 16.54 5.60
CA GLY A 67 -4.99 15.15 5.39
C GLY A 67 -4.79 14.80 3.92
N LEU A 68 -5.43 15.52 3.00
CA LEU A 68 -5.39 15.31 1.55
C LEU A 68 -5.72 13.88 1.12
N CYS A 69 -6.52 13.15 1.92
CA CYS A 69 -6.86 11.75 1.66
C CYS A 69 -7.73 11.64 0.39
N VAL A 70 -8.65 12.58 0.21
CA VAL A 70 -9.57 12.68 -0.93
C VAL A 70 -8.86 12.71 -2.28
N THR A 71 -7.63 13.20 -2.37
CA THR A 71 -6.89 13.32 -3.64
C THR A 71 -6.60 11.97 -4.29
N CYS A 72 -6.44 10.93 -3.48
CA CYS A 72 -6.20 9.58 -3.93
C CYS A 72 -7.39 8.65 -3.67
N HIS A 73 -8.07 8.83 -2.52
CA HIS A 73 -9.16 7.95 -2.12
C HIS A 73 -10.53 8.40 -2.60
N SER A 74 -10.62 9.52 -3.36
CA SER A 74 -11.87 10.05 -3.91
C SER A 74 -12.86 10.57 -2.85
N HIS A 75 -13.90 11.25 -3.29
CA HIS A 75 -14.96 11.77 -2.42
C HIS A 75 -15.87 10.69 -1.84
N ASP A 76 -15.98 9.57 -2.54
CA ASP A 76 -16.80 8.41 -2.16
C ASP A 76 -16.01 7.27 -1.49
N GLY A 77 -14.71 7.47 -1.26
CA GLY A 77 -13.83 6.48 -0.63
C GLY A 77 -13.41 5.32 -1.53
N LYS A 78 -13.84 5.29 -2.81
CA LYS A 78 -13.56 4.16 -3.73
C LYS A 78 -12.17 4.19 -4.34
N GLY A 79 -11.46 5.28 -4.17
CA GLY A 79 -10.18 5.51 -4.83
C GLY A 79 -10.33 6.08 -6.24
N VAL A 80 -9.23 6.60 -6.76
CA VAL A 80 -9.13 7.08 -8.14
C VAL A 80 -8.23 6.13 -8.93
N GLU A 81 -8.52 5.92 -10.20
CA GLU A 81 -7.61 5.18 -11.07
C GLU A 81 -6.36 6.02 -11.34
N LEU A 82 -5.21 5.52 -10.94
CA LEU A 82 -3.93 6.14 -11.19
C LEU A 82 -3.04 5.18 -12.01
N PRO A 83 -2.22 5.66 -12.93
CA PRO A 83 -1.33 4.80 -13.69
C PRO A 83 -0.43 3.95 -12.78
N GLY A 84 -0.55 2.63 -12.89
CA GLY A 84 0.28 1.67 -12.17
C GLY A 84 -0.11 1.39 -10.73
N HIS A 85 -1.16 2.00 -10.19
CA HIS A 85 -1.64 1.73 -8.83
C HIS A 85 -3.08 2.19 -8.63
N THR A 86 -3.78 1.46 -7.77
CA THR A 86 -5.13 1.78 -7.36
C THR A 86 -5.15 2.01 -5.84
N PRO A 87 -5.52 3.20 -5.36
CA PRO A 87 -5.76 3.43 -3.95
C PRO A 87 -6.85 2.50 -3.42
N ARG A 88 -6.83 2.25 -2.11
CA ARG A 88 -7.79 1.37 -1.47
C ARG A 88 -9.22 1.90 -1.65
N ASP A 89 -10.12 1.01 -2.05
CA ASP A 89 -11.56 1.21 -1.95
C ASP A 89 -11.98 0.96 -0.50
N PHE A 90 -12.35 2.01 0.20
CA PHE A 90 -12.81 1.94 1.59
C PHE A 90 -14.26 1.48 1.71
N THR A 91 -14.99 1.36 0.59
CA THR A 91 -16.37 0.88 0.57
C THR A 91 -16.49 -0.63 0.30
N ASP A 92 -15.35 -1.33 0.11
CA ASP A 92 -15.31 -2.77 -0.05
C ASP A 92 -15.66 -3.46 1.28
N PRO A 93 -16.82 -4.15 1.39
CA PRO A 93 -17.25 -4.77 2.65
C PRO A 93 -16.26 -5.82 3.15
N LYS A 94 -15.66 -6.61 2.25
CA LYS A 94 -14.70 -7.64 2.64
C LYS A 94 -13.46 -7.02 3.25
N TRP A 95 -12.99 -5.89 2.70
CA TRP A 95 -11.84 -5.19 3.24
C TRP A 95 -12.18 -4.58 4.62
N GLN A 96 -13.35 -4.00 4.77
CA GLN A 96 -13.82 -3.44 6.05
C GLN A 96 -13.89 -4.50 7.14
N ASP A 97 -14.40 -5.68 6.83
CA ASP A 97 -14.55 -6.79 7.80
C ASP A 97 -13.22 -7.33 8.33
N ILE A 98 -12.14 -7.20 7.56
CA ILE A 98 -10.85 -7.80 7.92
C ILE A 98 -9.78 -6.80 8.36
N ARG A 99 -10.03 -5.49 8.24
CA ARG A 99 -9.07 -4.46 8.69
C ARG A 99 -9.42 -3.96 10.07
N THR A 100 -8.40 -3.86 10.91
CA THR A 100 -8.54 -3.29 12.24
C THR A 100 -8.03 -1.85 12.28
N ASP A 101 -8.50 -1.09 13.27
CA ASP A 101 -8.09 0.29 13.49
C ASP A 101 -6.56 0.40 13.68
N GLY A 102 -5.95 -0.53 14.39
CA GLY A 102 -4.51 -0.56 14.60
C GLY A 102 -3.72 -0.80 13.31
N GLU A 103 -4.21 -1.67 12.41
CA GLU A 103 -3.60 -1.87 11.08
C GLU A 103 -3.70 -0.58 10.24
N MET A 104 -4.85 0.08 10.26
CA MET A 104 -5.05 1.34 9.55
C MET A 104 -4.18 2.46 10.11
N MET A 105 -4.08 2.58 11.44
CA MET A 105 -3.19 3.56 12.09
C MET A 105 -1.73 3.29 11.77
N TRP A 106 -1.30 2.03 11.71
CA TRP A 106 0.06 1.70 11.30
C TRP A 106 0.36 2.23 9.89
N VAL A 107 -0.57 2.08 8.94
CA VAL A 107 -0.42 2.61 7.58
C VAL A 107 -0.35 4.14 7.59
N LEU A 108 -1.16 4.82 8.38
CA LEU A 108 -1.09 6.28 8.51
C LEU A 108 0.26 6.77 9.06
N ARG A 109 0.86 6.00 9.99
CA ARG A 109 2.17 6.31 10.60
C ARG A 109 3.36 5.97 9.70
N ASN A 110 3.25 4.94 8.87
CA ASN A 110 4.40 4.38 8.16
C ASN A 110 4.28 4.47 6.63
N GLY A 111 3.12 4.85 6.12
CA GLY A 111 2.77 4.68 4.72
C GLY A 111 2.47 3.21 4.40
N SER A 112 2.23 2.91 3.13
CA SER A 112 2.05 1.54 2.66
C SER A 112 3.21 1.15 1.75
N PRO A 113 4.19 0.36 2.25
CA PRO A 113 5.37 -0.01 1.49
C PRO A 113 5.03 -0.64 0.13
N GLY A 114 5.75 -0.25 -0.91
CA GLY A 114 5.50 -0.71 -2.29
C GLY A 114 4.33 -0.03 -2.99
N THR A 115 3.70 0.97 -2.36
CA THR A 115 2.61 1.78 -2.93
C THR A 115 2.91 3.27 -2.86
N GLN A 116 2.00 4.10 -3.37
CA GLN A 116 2.11 5.57 -3.26
C GLN A 116 1.43 6.15 -2.00
N MET A 117 0.90 5.32 -1.11
CA MET A 117 0.34 5.81 0.16
C MET A 117 1.47 6.30 1.09
N PRO A 118 1.60 7.61 1.29
CA PRO A 118 2.68 8.17 2.09
C PRO A 118 2.34 8.19 3.59
N VAL A 119 3.36 8.43 4.40
CA VAL A 119 3.19 8.73 5.83
C VAL A 119 2.35 9.99 6.01
N ARG A 120 1.35 9.93 6.88
CA ARG A 120 0.47 11.05 7.24
C ARG A 120 0.63 11.49 8.69
N VAL A 121 0.51 10.57 9.62
CA VAL A 121 0.68 10.85 11.05
C VAL A 121 2.14 11.23 11.35
N GLY A 122 2.31 12.33 12.08
CA GLY A 122 3.63 12.88 12.39
C GLY A 122 4.27 13.70 11.27
N LYS A 123 3.63 13.80 10.09
CA LYS A 123 4.07 14.64 8.97
C LYS A 123 3.07 15.73 8.61
N VAL A 124 1.79 15.38 8.52
CA VAL A 124 0.72 16.25 8.03
C VAL A 124 -0.38 16.38 9.08
N ILE A 125 -0.68 15.27 9.75
CA ILE A 125 -1.72 15.20 10.78
C ILE A 125 -1.13 14.67 12.09
N SER A 126 -1.79 14.99 13.21
CA SER A 126 -1.43 14.47 14.53
C SER A 126 -1.90 13.02 14.71
N GLU A 127 -1.49 12.41 15.80
CA GLU A 127 -1.91 11.07 16.20
C GLU A 127 -3.43 10.99 16.42
N GLU A 128 -4.01 11.92 17.18
CA GLU A 128 -5.45 12.00 17.43
C GLU A 128 -6.25 12.19 16.13
N GLU A 129 -5.74 13.04 15.23
CA GLU A 129 -6.35 13.26 13.93
C GLU A 129 -6.33 11.99 13.05
N GLY A 130 -5.28 11.19 13.15
CA GLY A 130 -5.21 9.88 12.51
C GLY A 130 -6.33 8.95 13.00
N TRP A 131 -6.55 8.90 14.32
CA TRP A 131 -7.63 8.12 14.90
C TRP A 131 -9.03 8.63 14.52
N ASN A 132 -9.21 9.94 14.43
CA ASN A 132 -10.47 10.51 13.96
C ASN A 132 -10.75 10.17 12.48
N VAL A 133 -9.72 10.19 11.63
CA VAL A 133 -9.87 9.78 10.21
C VAL A 133 -10.27 8.31 10.07
N ILE A 134 -9.83 7.44 10.98
CA ILE A 134 -10.20 6.02 10.97
C ILE A 134 -11.68 5.84 11.33
N HIS A 135 -12.26 6.71 12.15
CA HIS A 135 -13.68 6.68 12.46
C HIS A 135 -14.59 7.19 11.32
N PHE A 136 -14.05 8.01 10.42
CA PHE A 136 -14.77 8.51 9.26
C PHE A 136 -14.84 7.49 8.14
#